data_d6b2b0aa10f4c75e8a52b4b2519277fd
#
_entry.id   d6b2b0aa10f4c75e8a52b4b2519277fd
#
_cell.length_a   1.000
_cell.length_b   1.000
_cell.length_c   1.000
_cell.angle_alpha   90.00
_cell.angle_beta   90.00
_cell.angle_gamma   90.00
#
_symmetry.space_group_name_H-M   'P 1'
#
loop_
_entity.id
_entity.type
_entity.pdbx_description
1 polymer ?
#
loop_
_entity_poly.entity_id
_entity_poly.type
_entity_poly.pdbx_seq_one_letter_code
_entity_poly.pdbx_strand_id
1 'polypeptide(L)'
;MTFFLRLFAGLLFVLPLAAPAAVQPVASVEGITEYRLPNGLQVLLAPDDSKPTTTVNLTYRVGSRHENYGETGMAHLLEHLLFKGTPRHPTVWAEFNKRGLRANGSTWLDRTNYFASFSANEANLAWYLDWLADSMTKSFIARRDLDSEMTVVRNEMEMGENDPGRMLFEKTLSAMYLWHNYGKSTIGARTDVEGVDIGRLQAFYRLHYQPDNATLIVSGKFDATRTLALIVQQFGKIPRPKRALPRLYTLEPTQDGERAVTLRRIGGTPQLMAAYHGVPGAHPDQAAAELLTLVMGDTPA
;
A
#
# COMPACT_ATOMS: atom_id res chain seq x y z
N MET A 1 -63.19 47.68 -25.37
CA MET A 1 -62.17 47.40 -24.36
C MET A 1 -61.97 45.88 -24.36
N THR A 2 -60.96 45.39 -25.10
CA THR A 2 -60.76 43.98 -25.35
C THR A 2 -59.41 43.58 -24.63
N PHE A 3 -59.50 42.76 -23.58
CA PHE A 3 -58.38 42.25 -22.83
C PHE A 3 -57.76 41.07 -23.57
N PHE A 4 -56.48 41.15 -24.00
CA PHE A 4 -55.73 40.08 -24.51
C PHE A 4 -54.99 39.38 -23.35
N LEU A 5 -55.38 38.14 -23.07
CA LEU A 5 -54.68 37.23 -22.12
C LEU A 5 -53.53 36.53 -22.85
N ARG A 6 -52.26 36.88 -22.54
CA ARG A 6 -51.08 36.19 -23.06
C ARG A 6 -50.76 35.00 -22.16
N LEU A 7 -50.95 33.79 -22.67
CA LEU A 7 -50.54 32.54 -22.06
C LEU A 7 -49.02 32.39 -22.28
N PHE A 8 -48.23 32.44 -21.21
CA PHE A 8 -46.80 32.10 -21.22
C PHE A 8 -46.65 30.57 -20.98
N ALA A 9 -46.41 29.81 -22.04
CA ALA A 9 -46.04 28.39 -21.93
C ALA A 9 -44.56 28.29 -21.54
N GLY A 10 -44.26 28.02 -20.27
CA GLY A 10 -42.91 27.72 -19.78
C GLY A 10 -42.48 26.34 -20.26
N LEU A 11 -41.51 26.30 -21.17
CA LEU A 11 -40.86 25.07 -21.60
C LEU A 11 -39.88 24.63 -20.50
N LEU A 12 -40.26 23.61 -19.69
CA LEU A 12 -39.36 22.97 -18.76
C LEU A 12 -38.35 22.14 -19.57
N PHE A 13 -37.12 22.64 -19.69
CA PHE A 13 -35.99 21.86 -20.18
C PHE A 13 -35.56 20.86 -19.09
N VAL A 14 -35.98 19.61 -19.18
CA VAL A 14 -35.46 18.50 -18.42
C VAL A 14 -34.12 18.14 -19.06
N LEU A 15 -33.00 18.64 -18.47
CA LEU A 15 -31.67 18.20 -18.82
C LEU A 15 -31.57 16.72 -18.40
N PRO A 16 -31.22 15.79 -19.32
CA PRO A 16 -30.98 14.42 -18.93
C PRO A 16 -29.76 14.39 -17.98
N LEU A 17 -29.97 13.90 -16.75
CA LEU A 17 -28.86 13.52 -15.89
C LEU A 17 -28.07 12.44 -16.65
N ALA A 18 -26.90 12.79 -17.16
CA ALA A 18 -25.98 11.81 -17.74
C ALA A 18 -25.61 10.81 -16.64
N ALA A 19 -26.05 9.57 -16.79
CA ALA A 19 -25.58 8.49 -15.94
C ALA A 19 -24.04 8.44 -16.04
N PRO A 20 -23.32 8.28 -14.93
CA PRO A 20 -21.86 8.16 -15.00
C PRO A 20 -21.51 6.99 -15.93
N ALA A 21 -20.63 7.26 -16.91
CA ALA A 21 -20.19 6.25 -17.86
C ALA A 21 -19.62 5.05 -17.09
N ALA A 22 -20.08 3.84 -17.43
CA ALA A 22 -19.60 2.61 -16.83
C ALA A 22 -18.08 2.52 -17.03
N VAL A 23 -17.36 2.19 -15.95
CA VAL A 23 -15.91 1.99 -16.04
C VAL A 23 -15.63 0.79 -16.94
N GLN A 24 -14.88 1.01 -18.03
CA GLN A 24 -14.54 -0.04 -18.99
C GLN A 24 -13.27 -0.78 -18.57
N PRO A 25 -13.12 -2.06 -18.89
CA PRO A 25 -11.87 -2.78 -18.66
C PRO A 25 -10.75 -2.20 -19.52
N VAL A 26 -9.56 -2.09 -18.93
CA VAL A 26 -8.33 -1.63 -19.62
C VAL A 26 -7.62 -2.81 -20.27
N ALA A 27 -7.54 -3.94 -19.57
CA ALA A 27 -6.92 -5.18 -20.03
C ALA A 27 -7.55 -6.37 -19.29
N SER A 28 -7.42 -7.56 -19.88
CA SER A 28 -7.77 -8.81 -19.19
C SER A 28 -6.77 -9.89 -19.62
N VAL A 29 -6.15 -10.54 -18.63
CA VAL A 29 -5.15 -11.60 -18.84
C VAL A 29 -5.37 -12.70 -17.81
N GLU A 30 -5.51 -13.93 -18.25
CA GLU A 30 -5.62 -15.12 -17.39
C GLU A 30 -6.67 -15.01 -16.28
N GLY A 31 -7.83 -14.41 -16.59
CA GLY A 31 -8.92 -14.23 -15.63
C GLY A 31 -8.79 -13.01 -14.73
N ILE A 32 -7.70 -12.26 -14.81
CA ILE A 32 -7.51 -10.99 -14.10
C ILE A 32 -7.89 -9.83 -15.00
N THR A 33 -8.86 -9.01 -14.58
CA THR A 33 -9.30 -7.85 -15.34
C THR A 33 -8.89 -6.56 -14.65
N GLU A 34 -8.20 -5.68 -15.39
CA GLU A 34 -7.81 -4.35 -14.95
C GLU A 34 -8.89 -3.33 -15.31
N TYR A 35 -9.20 -2.48 -14.33
CA TYR A 35 -9.99 -1.26 -14.50
C TYR A 35 -9.23 -0.05 -13.96
N ARG A 36 -9.56 1.13 -14.47
CA ARG A 36 -8.98 2.39 -13.98
C ARG A 36 -10.08 3.41 -13.75
N LEU A 37 -10.20 3.85 -12.48
CA LEU A 37 -11.17 4.87 -12.10
C LEU A 37 -10.72 6.26 -12.58
N PRO A 38 -11.65 7.21 -12.79
CA PRO A 38 -11.31 8.58 -13.22
C PRO A 38 -10.35 9.31 -12.28
N ASN A 39 -10.34 8.97 -10.98
CA ASN A 39 -9.42 9.55 -10.00
C ASN A 39 -8.00 8.93 -10.03
N GLY A 40 -7.78 7.94 -10.89
CA GLY A 40 -6.49 7.29 -11.10
C GLY A 40 -6.29 5.96 -10.36
N LEU A 41 -7.25 5.52 -9.52
CA LEU A 41 -7.15 4.22 -8.85
C LEU A 41 -7.13 3.10 -9.87
N GLN A 42 -6.12 2.26 -9.79
CA GLN A 42 -6.05 1.00 -10.52
C GLN A 42 -6.78 -0.09 -9.74
N VAL A 43 -7.62 -0.86 -10.41
CA VAL A 43 -8.38 -1.96 -9.81
C VAL A 43 -8.12 -3.24 -10.59
N LEU A 44 -7.75 -4.29 -9.90
CA LEU A 44 -7.56 -5.63 -10.46
C LEU A 44 -8.60 -6.56 -9.84
N LEU A 45 -9.42 -7.18 -10.67
CA LEU A 45 -10.40 -8.18 -10.24
C LEU A 45 -9.99 -9.56 -10.78
N ALA A 46 -9.82 -10.52 -9.86
CA ALA A 46 -9.44 -11.90 -10.14
C ALA A 46 -10.46 -12.85 -9.50
N PRO A 47 -11.68 -13.00 -10.09
CA PRO A 47 -12.68 -13.89 -9.56
C PRO A 47 -12.25 -15.37 -9.73
N ASP A 48 -12.37 -16.14 -8.64
CA ASP A 48 -12.04 -17.56 -8.58
C ASP A 48 -12.99 -18.27 -7.61
N ASP A 49 -13.87 -19.10 -8.13
CA ASP A 49 -14.84 -19.89 -7.36
C ASP A 49 -14.26 -21.18 -6.76
N SER A 50 -13.00 -21.52 -7.04
CA SER A 50 -12.36 -22.75 -6.58
C SER A 50 -12.21 -22.82 -5.06
N LYS A 51 -12.24 -21.67 -4.38
CA LYS A 51 -12.12 -21.57 -2.92
C LYS A 51 -13.21 -20.66 -2.34
N PRO A 52 -13.74 -20.99 -1.15
CA PRO A 52 -14.83 -20.22 -0.55
C PRO A 52 -14.34 -18.94 0.19
N THR A 53 -13.25 -18.34 -0.29
CA THR A 53 -12.63 -17.17 0.37
C THR A 53 -12.50 -16.00 -0.59
N THR A 54 -12.61 -14.79 -0.05
CA THR A 54 -12.31 -13.54 -0.74
C THR A 54 -11.12 -12.89 -0.07
N THR A 55 -10.18 -12.39 -0.87
CA THR A 55 -9.04 -11.59 -0.41
C THR A 55 -9.08 -10.22 -1.09
N VAL A 56 -8.93 -9.18 -0.28
CA VAL A 56 -8.82 -7.79 -0.75
C VAL A 56 -7.48 -7.23 -0.31
N ASN A 57 -6.75 -6.58 -1.22
CA ASN A 57 -5.46 -5.96 -0.96
C ASN A 57 -5.41 -4.57 -1.61
N LEU A 58 -5.21 -3.54 -0.80
CA LEU A 58 -4.95 -2.18 -1.25
C LEU A 58 -3.47 -1.87 -1.06
N THR A 59 -2.76 -1.69 -2.16
CA THR A 59 -1.34 -1.39 -2.18
C THR A 59 -1.12 0.06 -2.58
N TYR A 60 -0.45 0.83 -1.71
CA TYR A 60 0.07 2.15 -2.04
C TYR A 60 1.51 2.02 -2.55
N ARG A 61 1.84 2.72 -3.62
CA ARG A 61 3.19 2.75 -4.21
C ARG A 61 4.08 3.74 -3.46
N VAL A 62 4.23 3.48 -2.17
CA VAL A 62 5.06 4.23 -1.23
C VAL A 62 5.58 3.30 -0.15
N GLY A 63 6.86 3.38 0.16
CA GLY A 63 7.54 2.64 1.20
C GLY A 63 8.77 3.42 1.65
N SER A 64 9.69 2.77 2.36
CA SER A 64 10.84 3.44 2.96
C SER A 64 11.77 4.13 1.96
N ARG A 65 11.75 3.74 0.68
CA ARG A 65 12.48 4.45 -0.38
C ARG A 65 12.09 5.93 -0.50
N HIS A 66 10.88 6.28 -0.12
CA HIS A 66 10.32 7.64 -0.27
C HIS A 66 10.63 8.55 0.93
N GLU A 67 11.40 8.06 1.89
CA GLU A 67 11.77 8.75 3.12
C GLU A 67 13.14 9.40 3.00
N ASN A 68 13.33 10.54 3.70
CA ASN A 68 14.62 11.23 3.76
C ASN A 68 15.35 10.91 5.08
N TYR A 69 16.59 11.38 5.21
CA TYR A 69 17.31 11.37 6.48
C TYR A 69 16.56 12.25 7.51
N GLY A 70 16.43 11.76 8.75
CA GLY A 70 15.62 12.38 9.80
C GLY A 70 14.11 12.11 9.69
N GLU A 71 13.68 11.28 8.72
CA GLU A 71 12.28 10.94 8.46
C GLU A 71 12.08 9.44 8.22
N THR A 72 13.09 8.62 8.53
CA THR A 72 13.01 7.17 8.27
C THR A 72 12.00 6.50 9.20
N GLY A 73 11.24 5.54 8.66
CA GLY A 73 10.19 4.81 9.37
C GLY A 73 8.78 5.40 9.23
N MET A 74 8.59 6.55 8.53
CA MET A 74 7.26 7.15 8.37
C MET A 74 6.26 6.27 7.64
N ALA A 75 6.68 5.53 6.63
CA ALA A 75 5.80 4.61 5.91
C ALA A 75 5.30 3.48 6.82
N HIS A 76 6.19 2.94 7.67
CA HIS A 76 5.87 1.90 8.64
C HIS A 76 4.97 2.43 9.77
N LEU A 77 5.26 3.61 10.30
CA LEU A 77 4.40 4.26 11.29
C LEU A 77 2.97 4.50 10.74
N LEU A 78 2.85 4.90 9.47
CA LEU A 78 1.53 5.06 8.83
C LEU A 78 0.81 3.73 8.67
N GLU A 79 1.52 2.62 8.44
CA GLU A 79 0.91 1.30 8.41
C GLU A 79 0.16 1.04 9.72
N HIS A 80 0.81 1.24 10.88
CA HIS A 80 0.19 1.11 12.19
C HIS A 80 -0.98 2.08 12.39
N LEU A 81 -0.79 3.34 12.03
CA LEU A 81 -1.76 4.40 12.32
C LEU A 81 -3.05 4.30 11.50
N LEU A 82 -3.04 3.69 10.31
CA LEU A 82 -4.27 3.47 9.57
C LEU A 82 -5.24 2.56 10.32
N PHE A 83 -4.75 1.59 11.08
CA PHE A 83 -5.56 0.71 11.91
C PHE A 83 -6.16 1.38 13.14
N LYS A 84 -5.73 2.62 13.49
CA LYS A 84 -6.35 3.41 14.55
C LYS A 84 -7.71 3.98 14.18
N GLY A 85 -8.03 3.96 12.87
CA GLY A 85 -9.38 4.24 12.36
C GLY A 85 -9.57 5.62 11.75
N THR A 86 -10.83 5.88 11.47
CA THR A 86 -11.36 7.10 10.86
C THR A 86 -12.59 7.54 11.64
N PRO A 87 -13.15 8.73 11.40
CA PRO A 87 -14.41 9.15 12.01
C PRO A 87 -15.59 8.18 11.76
N ARG A 88 -15.61 7.48 10.61
CA ARG A 88 -16.65 6.49 10.29
C ARG A 88 -16.34 5.10 10.82
N HIS A 89 -15.07 4.76 10.97
CA HIS A 89 -14.59 3.45 11.41
C HIS A 89 -13.62 3.62 12.60
N PRO A 90 -14.11 4.02 13.78
CA PRO A 90 -13.23 4.37 14.91
C PRO A 90 -12.62 3.16 15.63
N THR A 91 -13.14 1.95 15.41
CA THR A 91 -12.75 0.73 16.13
C THR A 91 -12.44 -0.42 15.15
N VAL A 92 -11.43 -0.24 14.32
CA VAL A 92 -11.14 -1.11 13.16
C VAL A 92 -10.89 -2.55 13.56
N TRP A 93 -10.01 -2.80 14.55
CA TRP A 93 -9.69 -4.16 15.00
C TRP A 93 -10.88 -4.91 15.61
N ALA A 94 -11.73 -4.21 16.34
CA ALA A 94 -12.95 -4.82 16.89
C ALA A 94 -13.91 -5.27 15.78
N GLU A 95 -14.05 -4.47 14.72
CA GLU A 95 -14.85 -4.81 13.56
C GLU A 95 -14.24 -5.96 12.73
N PHE A 96 -12.91 -6.02 12.57
CA PHE A 96 -12.24 -7.16 11.94
C PHE A 96 -12.55 -8.47 12.67
N ASN A 97 -12.39 -8.48 13.99
CA ASN A 97 -12.66 -9.65 14.81
C ASN A 97 -14.13 -10.07 14.72
N LYS A 98 -15.06 -9.12 14.88
CA LYS A 98 -16.51 -9.36 14.79
C LYS A 98 -16.93 -9.98 13.46
N ARG A 99 -16.26 -9.58 12.36
CA ARG A 99 -16.55 -10.04 11.00
C ARG A 99 -15.74 -11.26 10.59
N GLY A 100 -14.82 -11.72 11.43
CA GLY A 100 -13.92 -12.84 11.11
C GLY A 100 -12.94 -12.53 9.97
N LEU A 101 -12.52 -11.27 9.84
CA LEU A 101 -11.53 -10.86 8.85
C LEU A 101 -10.13 -11.13 9.39
N ARG A 102 -9.33 -11.85 8.63
CA ARG A 102 -7.88 -11.98 8.86
C ARG A 102 -7.18 -10.85 8.12
N ALA A 103 -7.09 -9.71 8.78
CA ALA A 103 -6.54 -8.48 8.23
C ALA A 103 -5.13 -8.21 8.75
N ASN A 104 -4.30 -7.57 7.94
CA ASN A 104 -2.97 -7.08 8.31
C ASN A 104 -2.51 -5.97 7.36
N GLY A 105 -1.38 -5.36 7.69
CA GLY A 105 -0.61 -4.47 6.83
C GLY A 105 0.80 -4.99 6.61
N SER A 106 1.52 -4.38 5.68
CA SER A 106 2.93 -4.65 5.44
C SER A 106 3.58 -3.47 4.73
N THR A 107 4.73 -3.04 5.23
CA THR A 107 5.55 -2.02 4.61
C THR A 107 6.86 -2.62 4.11
N TRP A 108 7.26 -2.19 2.91
CA TRP A 108 8.54 -2.55 2.31
C TRP A 108 9.20 -1.32 1.67
N LEU A 109 10.26 -1.53 0.92
CA LEU A 109 11.03 -0.45 0.29
C LEU A 109 10.18 0.42 -0.65
N ASP A 110 9.32 -0.21 -1.47
CA ASP A 110 8.56 0.45 -2.55
C ASP A 110 7.06 0.53 -2.30
N ARG A 111 6.54 -0.19 -1.34
CA ARG A 111 5.11 -0.34 -1.10
C ARG A 111 4.73 -0.36 0.37
N THR A 112 3.50 0.05 0.63
CA THR A 112 2.75 -0.24 1.86
C THR A 112 1.39 -0.77 1.46
N ASN A 113 0.96 -1.90 2.01
CA ASN A 113 -0.32 -2.49 1.65
C ASN A 113 -1.12 -2.94 2.86
N TYR A 114 -2.44 -2.96 2.69
CA TYR A 114 -3.43 -3.35 3.67
C TYR A 114 -4.30 -4.43 3.06
N PHE A 115 -4.39 -5.58 3.70
CA PHE A 115 -5.10 -6.72 3.14
C PHE A 115 -5.95 -7.44 4.19
N ALA A 116 -6.99 -8.10 3.70
CA ALA A 116 -7.78 -9.02 4.50
C ALA A 116 -8.23 -10.21 3.66
N SER A 117 -8.27 -11.38 4.30
CA SER A 117 -8.89 -12.59 3.76
C SER A 117 -10.01 -13.04 4.70
N PHE A 118 -11.14 -13.43 4.13
CA PHE A 118 -12.33 -13.86 4.85
C PHE A 118 -13.15 -14.85 4.04
N SER A 119 -14.03 -15.62 4.69
CA SER A 119 -15.03 -16.43 3.98
C SER A 119 -15.89 -15.56 3.10
N ALA A 120 -16.12 -15.96 1.86
CA ALA A 120 -16.84 -15.18 0.85
C ALA A 120 -18.19 -14.69 1.38
N ASN A 121 -18.30 -13.37 1.54
CA ASN A 121 -19.46 -12.69 2.10
C ASN A 121 -19.55 -11.25 1.57
N GLU A 122 -20.62 -10.93 0.86
CA GLU A 122 -20.79 -9.60 0.25
C GLU A 122 -20.79 -8.45 1.27
N ALA A 123 -21.37 -8.66 2.46
CA ALA A 123 -21.42 -7.63 3.49
C ALA A 123 -20.03 -7.33 4.08
N ASN A 124 -19.20 -8.35 4.24
CA ASN A 124 -17.81 -8.20 4.68
C ASN A 124 -16.97 -7.50 3.60
N LEU A 125 -17.14 -7.89 2.35
CA LEU A 125 -16.48 -7.25 1.20
C LEU A 125 -16.84 -5.77 1.11
N ALA A 126 -18.15 -5.45 1.17
CA ALA A 126 -18.63 -4.08 1.11
C ALA A 126 -18.09 -3.23 2.26
N TRP A 127 -18.10 -3.76 3.49
CA TRP A 127 -17.58 -3.07 4.67
C TRP A 127 -16.08 -2.83 4.58
N TYR A 128 -15.30 -3.83 4.14
CA TYR A 128 -13.85 -3.71 4.04
C TYR A 128 -13.44 -2.71 2.95
N LEU A 129 -14.13 -2.72 1.81
CA LEU A 129 -13.94 -1.73 0.75
C LEU A 129 -14.29 -0.30 1.22
N ASP A 130 -15.34 -0.15 2.02
CA ASP A 130 -15.75 1.14 2.60
C ASP A 130 -14.70 1.67 3.60
N TRP A 131 -14.17 0.79 4.47
CA TRP A 131 -13.08 1.14 5.37
C TRP A 131 -11.81 1.54 4.61
N LEU A 132 -11.39 0.76 3.60
CA LEU A 132 -10.22 1.07 2.79
C LEU A 132 -10.36 2.42 2.06
N ALA A 133 -11.53 2.72 1.50
CA ALA A 133 -11.80 3.99 0.84
C ALA A 133 -11.77 5.17 1.82
N ASP A 134 -12.33 5.00 3.02
CA ASP A 134 -12.35 6.06 4.03
C ASP A 134 -10.96 6.27 4.63
N SER A 135 -10.21 5.19 4.91
CA SER A 135 -8.86 5.24 5.45
C SER A 135 -7.85 5.86 4.49
N MET A 136 -8.11 5.83 3.18
CA MET A 136 -7.22 6.44 2.18
C MET A 136 -7.06 7.97 2.39
N THR A 137 -8.08 8.65 2.90
CA THR A 137 -8.07 10.12 2.99
C THR A 137 -8.47 10.69 4.34
N LYS A 138 -8.97 9.85 5.26
CA LYS A 138 -9.59 10.32 6.51
C LYS A 138 -9.10 9.60 7.76
N SER A 139 -8.01 8.84 7.68
CA SER A 139 -7.39 8.26 8.89
C SER A 139 -6.99 9.36 9.86
N PHE A 140 -7.14 9.08 11.14
CA PHE A 140 -6.89 10.08 12.19
C PHE A 140 -5.47 10.62 12.17
N ILE A 141 -4.47 9.76 12.01
CA ILE A 141 -3.03 10.10 12.08
C ILE A 141 -2.79 11.11 13.21
N ALA A 142 -3.17 10.71 14.43
CA ALA A 142 -3.17 11.60 15.58
C ALA A 142 -1.97 11.34 16.49
N ARG A 143 -1.49 12.39 17.14
CA ARG A 143 -0.34 12.32 18.07
C ARG A 143 -0.57 11.29 19.18
N ARG A 144 -1.76 11.25 19.78
CA ARG A 144 -2.11 10.28 20.83
C ARG A 144 -1.99 8.83 20.36
N ASP A 145 -2.36 8.57 19.10
CA ASP A 145 -2.34 7.23 18.52
C ASP A 145 -0.89 6.82 18.20
N LEU A 146 -0.08 7.75 17.72
CA LEU A 146 1.37 7.57 17.55
C LEU A 146 2.04 7.25 18.88
N ASP A 147 1.75 8.01 19.94
CA ASP A 147 2.33 7.77 21.27
C ASP A 147 1.93 6.39 21.81
N SER A 148 0.70 5.92 21.54
CA SER A 148 0.26 4.59 21.95
C SER A 148 0.94 3.46 21.17
N GLU A 149 1.27 3.67 19.89
CA GLU A 149 1.96 2.68 19.05
C GLU A 149 3.48 2.65 19.29
N MET A 150 4.05 3.69 19.84
CA MET A 150 5.51 3.79 19.99
C MET A 150 6.11 2.61 20.77
N THR A 151 5.39 2.06 21.76
CA THR A 151 5.84 0.87 22.50
C THR A 151 5.85 -0.37 21.60
N VAL A 152 4.84 -0.53 20.74
CA VAL A 152 4.76 -1.64 19.79
C VAL A 152 5.92 -1.57 18.80
N VAL A 153 6.12 -0.40 18.19
CA VAL A 153 7.19 -0.18 17.20
C VAL A 153 8.58 -0.40 17.82
N ARG A 154 8.80 0.06 19.06
CA ARG A 154 10.07 -0.22 19.77
C ARG A 154 10.30 -1.71 19.99
N ASN A 155 9.27 -2.45 20.38
CA ASN A 155 9.37 -3.89 20.54
C ASN A 155 9.70 -4.59 19.21
N GLU A 156 9.11 -4.14 18.10
CA GLU A 156 9.43 -4.66 16.76
C GLU A 156 10.87 -4.35 16.34
N MET A 157 11.36 -3.14 16.66
CA MET A 157 12.78 -2.81 16.45
C MET A 157 13.69 -3.75 17.23
N GLU A 158 13.41 -3.96 18.52
CA GLU A 158 14.20 -4.86 19.38
C GLU A 158 14.13 -6.32 18.89
N MET A 159 12.96 -6.79 18.45
CA MET A 159 12.84 -8.10 17.82
C MET A 159 13.71 -8.21 16.57
N GLY A 160 13.72 -7.19 15.72
CA GLY A 160 14.57 -7.13 14.53
C GLY A 160 16.06 -7.08 14.86
N GLU A 161 16.45 -6.29 15.86
CA GLU A 161 17.84 -6.21 16.35
C GLU A 161 18.33 -7.53 16.96
N ASN A 162 17.45 -8.36 17.48
CA ASN A 162 17.73 -9.67 18.02
C ASN A 162 17.68 -10.81 16.98
N ASP A 163 17.27 -10.54 15.75
CA ASP A 163 17.32 -11.50 14.64
C ASP A 163 18.62 -11.33 13.84
N PRO A 164 19.58 -12.28 13.91
CA PRO A 164 20.85 -12.19 13.21
C PRO A 164 20.71 -12.12 11.69
N GLY A 165 19.72 -12.85 11.12
CA GLY A 165 19.47 -12.87 9.67
C GLY A 165 18.97 -11.54 9.17
N ARG A 166 18.00 -10.96 9.88
CA ARG A 166 17.48 -9.61 9.57
C ARG A 166 18.57 -8.55 9.67
N MET A 167 19.37 -8.59 10.73
CA MET A 167 20.48 -7.66 10.91
C MET A 167 21.54 -7.80 9.80
N LEU A 168 21.85 -9.04 9.40
CA LEU A 168 22.78 -9.29 8.30
C LEU A 168 22.22 -8.71 6.99
N PHE A 169 20.94 -8.97 6.70
CA PHE A 169 20.26 -8.45 5.52
C PHE A 169 20.27 -6.91 5.49
N GLU A 170 19.87 -6.24 6.57
CA GLU A 170 19.84 -4.77 6.63
C GLU A 170 21.24 -4.16 6.46
N LYS A 171 22.27 -4.76 7.08
CA LYS A 171 23.66 -4.29 6.94
C LYS A 171 24.21 -4.57 5.54
N THR A 172 23.82 -5.66 4.90
CA THR A 172 24.18 -5.95 3.52
C THR A 172 23.58 -4.92 2.58
N LEU A 173 22.27 -4.61 2.70
CA LEU A 173 21.63 -3.55 1.92
C LEU A 173 22.28 -2.19 2.15
N SER A 174 22.59 -1.84 3.40
CA SER A 174 23.28 -0.60 3.73
C SER A 174 24.66 -0.47 3.11
N ALA A 175 25.39 -1.58 2.95
CA ALA A 175 26.67 -1.61 2.25
C ALA A 175 26.52 -1.59 0.72
N MET A 176 25.46 -2.18 0.19
CA MET A 176 25.17 -2.16 -1.25
C MET A 176 24.72 -0.78 -1.74
N TYR A 177 23.85 -0.12 -0.99
CA TYR A 177 23.20 1.13 -1.38
C TYR A 177 23.67 2.27 -0.49
N LEU A 178 24.73 2.96 -0.87
CA LEU A 178 25.30 4.07 -0.12
C LEU A 178 24.53 5.38 -0.34
N TRP A 179 23.93 5.54 -1.52
CA TRP A 179 23.20 6.73 -1.95
C TRP A 179 21.71 6.50 -2.12
N HIS A 180 21.35 5.37 -2.71
CA HIS A 180 19.95 5.04 -2.91
C HIS A 180 19.27 4.68 -1.59
N ASN A 181 18.03 5.09 -1.42
CA ASN A 181 17.27 4.86 -0.18
C ASN A 181 17.00 3.38 0.15
N TYR A 182 17.31 2.44 -0.74
CA TYR A 182 17.28 1.01 -0.42
C TYR A 182 18.31 0.60 0.65
N GLY A 183 19.32 1.42 0.90
CA GLY A 183 20.28 1.20 1.99
C GLY A 183 19.76 1.53 3.39
N LYS A 184 18.52 2.02 3.51
CA LYS A 184 17.89 2.36 4.79
C LYS A 184 16.95 1.25 5.26
N SER A 185 16.88 1.05 6.58
CA SER A 185 15.93 0.11 7.19
C SER A 185 14.49 0.57 7.01
N THR A 186 13.58 -0.34 6.66
CA THR A 186 12.14 -0.06 6.49
C THR A 186 11.47 0.35 7.80
N ILE A 187 11.91 -0.19 8.94
CA ILE A 187 11.39 0.21 10.25
C ILE A 187 11.88 1.59 10.67
N GLY A 188 12.94 2.09 10.04
CA GLY A 188 13.55 3.38 10.31
C GLY A 188 14.64 3.35 11.38
N ALA A 189 15.36 4.45 11.53
CA ALA A 189 16.29 4.66 12.63
C ALA A 189 15.52 4.99 13.91
N ARG A 190 15.94 4.45 15.05
CA ARG A 190 15.27 4.67 16.36
C ARG A 190 15.05 6.15 16.66
N THR A 191 16.07 6.98 16.43
CA THR A 191 16.00 8.42 16.67
C THR A 191 15.00 9.14 15.77
N ASP A 192 14.87 8.73 14.51
CA ASP A 192 13.92 9.30 13.56
C ASP A 192 12.49 8.91 13.94
N VAL A 193 12.27 7.63 14.28
CA VAL A 193 10.96 7.09 14.67
C VAL A 193 10.48 7.74 15.98
N GLU A 194 11.35 7.82 17.00
CA GLU A 194 11.00 8.42 18.31
C GLU A 194 10.84 9.94 18.24
N GLY A 195 11.57 10.59 17.34
CA GLY A 195 11.54 12.03 17.13
C GLY A 195 10.57 12.52 16.05
N VAL A 196 9.77 11.62 15.44
CA VAL A 196 8.94 11.97 14.30
C VAL A 196 7.95 13.10 14.61
N ASP A 197 7.93 14.13 13.75
CA ASP A 197 6.94 15.20 13.81
C ASP A 197 5.62 14.73 13.21
N ILE A 198 4.53 14.87 13.98
CA ILE A 198 3.20 14.41 13.54
C ILE A 198 2.71 15.19 12.32
N GLY A 199 3.05 16.44 12.16
CA GLY A 199 2.68 17.25 11.00
C GLY A 199 3.37 16.76 9.72
N ARG A 200 4.64 16.33 9.81
CA ARG A 200 5.37 15.70 8.70
C ARG A 200 4.76 14.35 8.34
N LEU A 201 4.44 13.53 9.34
CA LEU A 201 3.77 12.23 9.12
C LEU A 201 2.41 12.40 8.44
N GLN A 202 1.61 13.38 8.88
CA GLN A 202 0.35 13.76 8.22
C GLN A 202 0.57 14.29 6.79
N ALA A 203 1.64 15.05 6.55
CA ALA A 203 1.98 15.53 5.21
C ALA A 203 2.36 14.37 4.28
N PHE A 204 3.15 13.42 4.76
CA PHE A 204 3.53 12.20 4.04
C PHE A 204 2.29 11.36 3.69
N TYR A 205 1.37 11.18 4.64
CA TYR A 205 0.08 10.53 4.40
C TYR A 205 -0.72 11.23 3.29
N ARG A 206 -0.94 12.54 3.40
CA ARG A 206 -1.69 13.31 2.39
C ARG A 206 -1.04 13.30 1.02
N LEU A 207 0.28 13.21 0.95
CA LEU A 207 1.03 13.17 -0.30
C LEU A 207 0.87 11.83 -1.01
N HIS A 208 1.02 10.73 -0.29
CA HIS A 208 1.19 9.40 -0.88
C HIS A 208 -0.06 8.52 -0.86
N TYR A 209 -0.94 8.66 0.13
CA TYR A 209 -2.14 7.83 0.30
C TYR A 209 -3.30 8.41 -0.50
N GLN A 210 -3.21 8.24 -1.82
CA GLN A 210 -4.15 8.82 -2.78
C GLN A 210 -4.49 7.80 -3.87
N PRO A 211 -5.67 7.93 -4.53
CA PRO A 211 -6.13 6.95 -5.54
C PRO A 211 -5.15 6.73 -6.68
N ASP A 212 -4.54 7.80 -7.20
CA ASP A 212 -3.59 7.73 -8.33
C ASP A 212 -2.24 7.07 -7.98
N ASN A 213 -2.00 6.83 -6.68
CA ASN A 213 -0.81 6.14 -6.16
C ASN A 213 -1.15 4.77 -5.56
N ALA A 214 -2.31 4.22 -5.89
CA ALA A 214 -2.78 2.97 -5.29
C ALA A 214 -3.27 1.96 -6.33
N THR A 215 -3.17 0.69 -5.96
CA THR A 215 -3.74 -0.44 -6.69
C THR A 215 -4.60 -1.25 -5.72
N LEU A 216 -5.88 -1.43 -6.05
CA LEU A 216 -6.81 -2.27 -5.32
C LEU A 216 -6.96 -3.61 -6.03
N ILE A 217 -6.74 -4.69 -5.33
CA ILE A 217 -6.85 -6.06 -5.84
C ILE A 217 -7.94 -6.78 -5.05
N VAL A 218 -8.88 -7.40 -5.75
CA VAL A 218 -9.85 -8.33 -5.17
C VAL A 218 -9.71 -9.67 -5.85
N SER A 219 -9.49 -10.72 -5.09
CA SER A 219 -9.29 -12.09 -5.60
C SER A 219 -10.12 -13.11 -4.82
N GLY A 220 -10.43 -14.24 -5.47
CA GLY A 220 -11.20 -15.33 -4.91
C GLY A 220 -12.69 -15.26 -5.25
N LYS A 221 -13.55 -15.72 -4.34
CA LYS A 221 -14.98 -15.88 -4.61
C LYS A 221 -15.75 -14.58 -4.37
N PHE A 222 -16.23 -13.95 -5.46
CA PHE A 222 -17.07 -12.75 -5.44
C PHE A 222 -17.73 -12.54 -6.80
N ASP A 223 -18.82 -11.76 -6.86
CA ASP A 223 -19.40 -11.28 -8.12
C ASP A 223 -18.62 -10.05 -8.63
N ALA A 224 -17.97 -10.17 -9.78
CA ALA A 224 -17.11 -9.14 -10.35
C ALA A 224 -17.87 -7.85 -10.69
N THR A 225 -19.09 -7.95 -11.23
CA THR A 225 -19.91 -6.80 -11.62
C THR A 225 -20.37 -6.00 -10.41
N ARG A 226 -20.88 -6.69 -9.38
CA ARG A 226 -21.30 -6.05 -8.12
C ARG A 226 -20.12 -5.47 -7.38
N THR A 227 -18.99 -6.17 -7.35
CA THR A 227 -17.77 -5.69 -6.67
C THR A 227 -17.23 -4.45 -7.35
N LEU A 228 -17.18 -4.40 -8.69
CA LEU A 228 -16.78 -3.19 -9.41
C LEU A 228 -17.73 -2.02 -9.10
N ALA A 229 -19.03 -2.26 -9.05
CA ALA A 229 -20.00 -1.22 -8.69
C ALA A 229 -19.77 -0.68 -7.26
N LEU A 230 -19.50 -1.56 -6.28
CA LEU A 230 -19.15 -1.17 -4.92
C LEU A 230 -17.85 -0.34 -4.88
N ILE A 231 -16.81 -0.77 -5.60
CA ILE A 231 -15.55 -0.04 -5.69
C ILE A 231 -15.76 1.36 -6.27
N VAL A 232 -16.52 1.47 -7.36
CA VAL A 232 -16.87 2.78 -7.96
C VAL A 232 -17.66 3.64 -6.98
N GLN A 233 -18.62 3.05 -6.25
CA GLN A 233 -19.42 3.75 -5.26
C GLN A 233 -18.58 4.29 -4.10
N GLN A 234 -17.58 3.54 -3.62
CA GLN A 234 -16.77 3.92 -2.46
C GLN A 234 -15.59 4.82 -2.85
N PHE A 235 -14.77 4.36 -3.77
CA PHE A 235 -13.53 5.05 -4.16
C PHE A 235 -13.76 6.16 -5.18
N GLY A 236 -14.79 6.07 -6.03
CA GLY A 236 -15.10 7.10 -7.03
C GLY A 236 -15.50 8.46 -6.43
N LYS A 237 -15.90 8.51 -5.16
CA LYS A 237 -16.18 9.76 -4.42
C LYS A 237 -14.91 10.52 -4.05
N ILE A 238 -13.76 9.85 -4.02
CA ILE A 238 -12.48 10.47 -3.72
C ILE A 238 -12.03 11.23 -4.97
N PRO A 239 -11.81 12.55 -4.89
CA PRO A 239 -11.42 13.33 -6.06
C PRO A 239 -10.02 12.93 -6.56
N ARG A 240 -9.78 13.16 -7.85
CA ARG A 240 -8.43 13.01 -8.41
C ARG A 240 -7.50 14.01 -7.74
N PRO A 241 -6.34 13.58 -7.21
CA PRO A 241 -5.39 14.48 -6.58
C PRO A 241 -4.84 15.52 -7.57
N LYS A 242 -4.66 16.75 -7.09
CA LYS A 242 -4.06 17.84 -7.89
C LYS A 242 -2.54 17.95 -7.70
N ARG A 243 -2.00 17.27 -6.68
CA ARG A 243 -0.56 17.29 -6.38
C ARG A 243 0.22 16.46 -7.40
N ALA A 244 1.49 16.75 -7.58
CA ALA A 244 2.45 15.87 -8.24
C ALA A 244 3.24 15.08 -7.19
N LEU A 245 3.46 13.79 -7.44
CA LEU A 245 4.39 13.01 -6.63
C LEU A 245 5.82 13.43 -6.94
N PRO A 246 6.70 13.56 -5.93
CA PRO A 246 8.12 13.79 -6.15
C PRO A 246 8.70 12.68 -7.01
N ARG A 247 9.49 13.06 -8.02
CA ARG A 247 10.24 12.08 -8.81
C ARG A 247 11.50 11.70 -8.04
N LEU A 248 11.60 10.44 -7.67
CA LEU A 248 12.83 9.89 -7.12
C LEU A 248 13.78 9.61 -8.29
N TYR A 249 14.92 10.29 -8.30
CA TYR A 249 15.91 10.22 -9.38
C TYR A 249 17.30 9.79 -8.92
N THR A 250 17.49 9.59 -7.61
CA THR A 250 18.76 9.12 -7.07
C THR A 250 19.04 7.69 -7.55
N LEU A 251 20.16 7.51 -8.19
CA LEU A 251 20.68 6.22 -8.61
C LEU A 251 21.87 5.87 -7.72
N GLU A 252 22.02 4.58 -7.42
CA GLU A 252 23.24 4.10 -6.79
C GLU A 252 24.40 4.19 -7.80
N PRO A 253 25.53 4.79 -7.44
CA PRO A 253 26.72 4.76 -8.29
C PRO A 253 27.20 3.34 -8.55
N THR A 254 27.88 3.13 -9.67
CA THR A 254 28.54 1.84 -9.96
C THR A 254 29.47 1.47 -8.82
N GLN A 255 29.39 0.22 -8.38
CA GLN A 255 30.25 -0.29 -7.34
C GLN A 255 31.63 -0.62 -7.89
N ASP A 256 32.68 0.04 -7.38
CA ASP A 256 34.05 -0.10 -7.87
C ASP A 256 34.78 -1.33 -7.39
N GLY A 257 34.25 -2.03 -6.39
CA GLY A 257 34.89 -3.21 -5.82
C GLY A 257 34.00 -3.96 -4.83
N GLU A 258 34.51 -5.05 -4.33
CA GLU A 258 33.86 -5.86 -3.31
C GLU A 258 33.68 -5.07 -2.02
N ARG A 259 32.55 -5.27 -1.36
CA ARG A 259 32.25 -4.74 -0.03
C ARG A 259 31.92 -5.90 0.90
N ALA A 260 32.52 -5.93 2.08
CA ALA A 260 32.30 -6.96 3.08
C ALA A 260 31.74 -6.36 4.38
N VAL A 261 30.77 -7.02 4.96
CA VAL A 261 30.20 -6.71 6.27
C VAL A 261 30.33 -7.93 7.16
N THR A 262 30.92 -7.78 8.33
CA THR A 262 31.04 -8.87 9.32
C THR A 262 30.29 -8.47 10.58
N LEU A 263 29.25 -9.25 10.93
CA LEU A 263 28.53 -9.14 12.19
C LEU A 263 29.00 -10.25 13.14
N ARG A 264 29.34 -9.86 14.38
CA ARG A 264 29.71 -10.81 15.42
C ARG A 264 28.67 -10.77 16.52
N ARG A 265 28.03 -11.92 16.76
CA ARG A 265 27.01 -12.12 17.80
C ARG A 265 27.36 -13.37 18.61
N ILE A 266 26.94 -13.39 19.87
CA ILE A 266 27.08 -14.57 20.73
C ILE A 266 25.92 -15.50 20.47
N GLY A 267 26.19 -16.76 20.15
CA GLY A 267 25.19 -17.79 19.86
C GLY A 267 24.68 -17.76 18.40
N GLY A 268 23.88 -18.75 18.07
CA GLY A 268 23.28 -18.90 16.74
C GLY A 268 24.15 -19.67 15.74
N THR A 269 23.58 -19.92 14.57
CA THR A 269 24.26 -20.56 13.44
C THR A 269 24.97 -19.50 12.59
N PRO A 270 26.18 -19.75 12.10
CA PRO A 270 26.82 -18.86 11.13
C PRO A 270 25.97 -18.69 9.88
N GLN A 271 25.84 -17.44 9.41
CA GLN A 271 25.09 -17.08 8.22
C GLN A 271 26.00 -16.33 7.25
N LEU A 272 25.87 -16.65 5.97
CA LEU A 272 26.56 -15.97 4.88
C LEU A 272 25.51 -15.41 3.92
N MET A 273 25.68 -14.18 3.49
CA MET A 273 24.87 -13.55 2.46
C MET A 273 25.79 -12.99 1.38
N ALA A 274 25.60 -13.43 0.13
CA ALA A 274 26.23 -12.83 -1.04
C ALA A 274 25.15 -12.06 -1.82
N ALA A 275 25.42 -10.81 -2.15
CA ALA A 275 24.43 -9.94 -2.80
C ALA A 275 25.07 -9.20 -3.98
N TYR A 276 24.32 -9.07 -5.06
CA TYR A 276 24.73 -8.43 -6.30
C TYR A 276 23.69 -7.41 -6.74
N HIS A 277 24.13 -6.30 -7.33
CA HIS A 277 23.23 -5.40 -8.04
C HIS A 277 22.68 -6.10 -9.28
N GLY A 278 21.38 -6.18 -9.37
CA GLY A 278 20.67 -6.81 -10.48
C GLY A 278 19.90 -5.83 -11.34
N VAL A 279 19.09 -6.38 -12.22
CA VAL A 279 18.16 -5.62 -13.07
C VAL A 279 16.92 -5.18 -12.27
N PRO A 280 16.23 -4.10 -12.69
CA PRO A 280 14.95 -3.72 -12.08
C PRO A 280 13.90 -4.84 -12.20
N GLY A 281 12.98 -4.95 -11.22
CA GLY A 281 11.97 -6.01 -11.16
C GLY A 281 11.04 -6.15 -12.38
N ALA A 282 10.89 -5.09 -13.19
CA ALA A 282 10.13 -5.14 -14.44
C ALA A 282 11.00 -5.43 -15.69
N HIS A 283 12.29 -5.71 -15.51
CA HIS A 283 13.19 -6.01 -16.63
C HIS A 283 12.92 -7.41 -17.21
N PRO A 284 13.03 -7.61 -18.54
CA PRO A 284 12.82 -8.93 -19.17
C PRO A 284 13.69 -10.05 -18.58
N ASP A 285 14.91 -9.72 -18.12
CA ASP A 285 15.86 -10.69 -17.56
C ASP A 285 15.64 -10.97 -16.07
N GLN A 286 14.62 -10.39 -15.43
CA GLN A 286 14.38 -10.58 -13.99
C GLN A 286 14.14 -12.06 -13.64
N ALA A 287 13.33 -12.77 -14.44
CA ALA A 287 13.09 -14.20 -14.21
C ALA A 287 14.36 -15.05 -14.32
N ALA A 288 15.25 -14.71 -15.25
CA ALA A 288 16.56 -15.40 -15.38
C ALA A 288 17.48 -15.10 -14.19
N ALA A 289 17.46 -13.85 -13.70
CA ALA A 289 18.22 -13.45 -12.51
C ALA A 289 17.73 -14.18 -11.25
N GLU A 290 16.41 -14.31 -11.06
CA GLU A 290 15.82 -15.07 -9.95
C GLU A 290 16.19 -16.57 -10.02
N LEU A 291 16.10 -17.19 -11.19
CA LEU A 291 16.53 -18.58 -11.38
C LEU A 291 18.02 -18.76 -11.08
N LEU A 292 18.86 -17.80 -11.47
CA LEU A 292 20.29 -17.84 -11.17
C LEU A 292 20.55 -17.84 -9.65
N THR A 293 19.85 -17.01 -8.88
CA THR A 293 20.00 -16.97 -7.42
C THR A 293 19.60 -18.29 -6.76
N LEU A 294 18.52 -18.92 -7.24
CA LEU A 294 18.10 -20.24 -6.78
C LEU A 294 19.18 -21.31 -7.05
N VAL A 295 19.76 -21.31 -8.26
CA VAL A 295 20.82 -22.27 -8.63
C VAL A 295 22.10 -22.06 -7.80
N MET A 296 22.43 -20.80 -7.49
CA MET A 296 23.66 -20.47 -6.77
C MET A 296 23.59 -20.63 -5.25
N GLY A 297 22.41 -20.50 -4.63
CA GLY A 297 22.33 -20.39 -3.19
C GLY A 297 21.19 -21.08 -2.48
N ASP A 298 20.08 -21.33 -3.16
CA ASP A 298 18.86 -21.88 -2.54
C ASP A 298 18.64 -23.38 -2.81
N THR A 299 19.41 -23.98 -3.71
CA THR A 299 19.34 -25.43 -3.95
C THR A 299 20.22 -26.18 -2.97
N PRO A 300 19.72 -27.26 -2.34
CA PRO A 300 20.58 -28.18 -1.59
C PRO A 300 21.69 -28.71 -2.51
N ALA A 301 22.94 -28.68 -2.03
CA ALA A 301 24.09 -29.23 -2.74
C ALA A 301 23.99 -30.76 -2.86
#